data_b9c08f819526a97241f9f43d328dc1bd
#
_entry.id   b9c08f819526a97241f9f43d328dc1bd
#
_cell.length_a   1.000
_cell.length_b   1.000
_cell.length_c   1.000
_cell.angle_alpha   90.00
_cell.angle_beta   90.00
_cell.angle_gamma   90.00
#
_symmetry.space_group_name_H-M   'P 1'
#
loop_
_entity.id
_entity.type
_entity.pdbx_description
1 polymer ?
#
loop_
_entity_poly.entity_id
_entity_poly.type
_entity_poly.pdbx_seq_one_letter_code
_entity_poly.pdbx_strand_id
1 'polypeptide(L)'
;VPQTPTTTIDEALEAFLADQRERLSARTLRNYEDVIDLLRHCLNGYGPNALDEPERKRWEEAYEDDEEAFCHLFGPEYILSEVSEFLGYFMVRKVMAGQDLLRSAGTVTKKLANWLHEHGYAGEDARDLAVDRGATASRDLPRAERLANLLYEQSLATATVNRAALSSRDIVGQDLPLQIERVEPGKLYFIDVDGPLRVPREASDLAKPGWDVTITLIRQRGTWKVLEVGNVYPR
;
A
#
# COMPACT_ATOMS: atom_id res chain seq x y z
N VAL A 1 5.02 -13.31 32.90
CA VAL A 1 3.64 -13.42 32.35
C VAL A 1 3.42 -12.17 31.51
N PRO A 2 3.16 -12.27 30.20
CA PRO A 2 2.81 -11.11 29.40
C PRO A 2 1.56 -10.46 30.00
N GLN A 3 1.68 -9.19 30.35
CA GLN A 3 0.53 -8.44 30.88
C GLN A 3 -0.41 -8.14 29.73
N THR A 4 -1.70 -8.36 29.92
CA THR A 4 -2.73 -7.83 29.03
C THR A 4 -2.58 -6.31 29.00
N PRO A 5 -2.51 -5.66 27.81
CA PRO A 5 -2.42 -4.20 27.76
C PRO A 5 -3.64 -3.58 28.42
N THR A 6 -3.44 -2.41 29.02
CA THR A 6 -4.56 -1.64 29.62
C THR A 6 -5.54 -1.11 28.56
N THR A 7 -5.09 -0.99 27.32
CA THR A 7 -5.87 -0.55 26.14
C THR A 7 -5.46 -1.41 24.96
N THR A 8 -6.41 -1.99 24.26
CA THR A 8 -6.13 -2.78 23.06
C THR A 8 -6.00 -1.89 21.84
N ILE A 9 -5.52 -2.47 20.71
CA ILE A 9 -5.48 -1.79 19.42
C ILE A 9 -6.88 -1.31 19.05
N ASP A 10 -7.89 -2.20 19.16
CA ASP A 10 -9.27 -1.88 18.78
C ASP A 10 -9.83 -0.74 19.61
N GLU A 11 -9.67 -0.78 20.94
CA GLU A 11 -10.09 0.31 21.84
C GLU A 11 -9.43 1.65 21.52
N ALA A 12 -8.12 1.65 21.15
CA ALA A 12 -7.42 2.86 20.76
C ALA A 12 -7.93 3.42 19.41
N LEU A 13 -8.21 2.57 18.43
CA LEU A 13 -8.76 2.98 17.14
C LEU A 13 -10.18 3.54 17.29
N GLU A 14 -11.04 2.94 18.14
CA GLU A 14 -12.37 3.47 18.45
C GLU A 14 -12.29 4.83 19.16
N ALA A 15 -11.38 4.98 20.13
CA ALA A 15 -11.18 6.25 20.82
C ALA A 15 -10.71 7.35 19.83
N PHE A 16 -9.80 7.02 18.91
CA PHE A 16 -9.42 7.94 17.83
C PHE A 16 -10.61 8.36 16.97
N LEU A 17 -11.45 7.42 16.52
CA LEU A 17 -12.64 7.74 15.72
C LEU A 17 -13.65 8.58 16.50
N ALA A 18 -13.83 8.32 17.80
CA ALA A 18 -14.70 9.12 18.67
C ALA A 18 -14.25 10.59 18.72
N ASP A 19 -12.95 10.83 18.91
CA ASP A 19 -12.39 12.20 18.89
C ASP A 19 -12.56 12.90 17.53
N GLN A 20 -12.45 12.14 16.43
CA GLN A 20 -12.65 12.72 15.11
C GLN A 20 -14.12 13.02 14.81
N ARG A 21 -15.05 12.25 15.36
CA ARG A 21 -16.51 12.43 15.17
C ARG A 21 -16.99 13.81 15.62
N GLU A 22 -16.36 14.37 16.64
CA GLU A 22 -16.70 15.69 17.15
C GLU A 22 -16.28 16.85 16.22
N ARG A 23 -15.30 16.59 15.32
CA ARG A 23 -14.60 17.62 14.53
C ARG A 23 -14.87 17.53 13.04
N LEU A 24 -15.29 16.37 12.53
CA LEU A 24 -15.39 16.11 11.10
C LEU A 24 -16.84 16.13 10.61
N SER A 25 -17.02 16.47 9.33
CA SER A 25 -18.30 16.25 8.66
C SER A 25 -18.58 14.75 8.52
N ALA A 26 -19.87 14.36 8.46
CA ALA A 26 -20.27 12.96 8.29
C ALA A 26 -19.64 12.28 7.04
N ARG A 27 -19.41 13.02 5.96
CA ARG A 27 -18.73 12.50 4.75
C ARG A 27 -17.25 12.21 5.03
N THR A 28 -16.56 13.13 5.68
CA THR A 28 -15.13 12.97 6.01
C THR A 28 -14.95 11.86 7.04
N LEU A 29 -15.82 11.79 8.03
CA LEU A 29 -15.79 10.75 9.06
C LEU A 29 -15.92 9.35 8.45
N ARG A 30 -16.84 9.13 7.51
CA ARG A 30 -16.94 7.84 6.80
C ARG A 30 -15.62 7.43 6.15
N ASN A 31 -14.90 8.36 5.52
CA ASN A 31 -13.58 8.05 4.96
C ASN A 31 -12.56 7.64 6.04
N TYR A 32 -12.67 8.21 7.25
CA TYR A 32 -11.83 7.81 8.39
C TYR A 32 -12.20 6.41 8.88
N GLU A 33 -13.49 6.14 9.03
CA GLU A 33 -14.01 4.82 9.41
C GLU A 33 -13.55 3.75 8.39
N ASP A 34 -13.72 3.99 7.09
CA ASP A 34 -13.27 3.08 6.02
C ASP A 34 -11.75 2.80 6.11
N VAL A 35 -10.93 3.84 6.34
CA VAL A 35 -9.46 3.68 6.46
C VAL A 35 -9.08 2.92 7.72
N ILE A 36 -9.74 3.19 8.85
CA ILE A 36 -9.47 2.50 10.11
C ILE A 36 -9.87 1.03 10.03
N ASP A 37 -11.00 0.71 9.39
CA ASP A 37 -11.40 -0.68 9.16
C ASP A 37 -10.40 -1.43 8.28
N LEU A 38 -9.89 -0.80 7.22
CA LEU A 38 -8.83 -1.37 6.40
C LEU A 38 -7.52 -1.55 7.18
N LEU A 39 -7.19 -0.63 8.08
CA LEU A 39 -6.03 -0.76 8.96
C LEU A 39 -6.20 -1.92 9.95
N ARG A 40 -7.38 -2.13 10.54
CA ARG A 40 -7.69 -3.31 11.37
C ARG A 40 -7.45 -4.61 10.61
N HIS A 41 -7.99 -4.71 9.39
CA HIS A 41 -7.76 -5.88 8.55
C HIS A 41 -6.27 -6.12 8.23
N CYS A 42 -5.52 -5.04 7.99
CA CYS A 42 -4.08 -5.13 7.79
C CYS A 42 -3.37 -5.61 9.08
N LEU A 43 -3.69 -5.02 10.22
CA LEU A 43 -3.12 -5.38 11.52
C LEU A 43 -3.40 -6.83 11.90
N ASN A 44 -4.65 -7.30 11.77
CA ASN A 44 -5.01 -8.69 12.04
C ASN A 44 -4.31 -9.68 11.08
N GLY A 45 -4.07 -9.29 9.82
CA GLY A 45 -3.43 -10.15 8.83
C GLY A 45 -1.90 -10.16 8.85
N TYR A 46 -1.26 -9.06 9.23
CA TYR A 46 0.20 -8.88 9.12
C TYR A 46 0.88 -8.63 10.47
N GLY A 47 0.21 -7.99 11.43
CA GLY A 47 0.73 -7.70 12.76
C GLY A 47 1.32 -8.92 13.50
N PRO A 48 0.72 -10.12 13.39
CA PRO A 48 1.29 -11.32 14.02
C PRO A 48 2.72 -11.67 13.58
N ASN A 49 3.17 -11.17 12.43
CA ASN A 49 4.56 -11.37 11.97
C ASN A 49 5.61 -10.68 12.86
N ALA A 50 5.22 -9.64 13.59
CA ALA A 50 6.09 -8.88 14.49
C ALA A 50 6.15 -9.46 15.91
N LEU A 51 5.31 -10.45 16.25
CA LEU A 51 5.22 -11.04 17.59
C LEU A 51 6.43 -11.89 17.90
N ASP A 52 6.86 -11.85 19.17
CA ASP A 52 7.80 -12.80 19.74
C ASP A 52 7.13 -14.19 19.96
N GLU A 53 7.90 -15.20 20.34
CA GLU A 53 7.38 -16.56 20.48
C GLU A 53 6.28 -16.72 21.55
N PRO A 54 6.37 -16.12 22.74
CA PRO A 54 5.29 -16.13 23.73
C PRO A 54 4.02 -15.42 23.29
N GLU A 55 4.15 -14.29 22.61
CA GLU A 55 3.02 -13.50 22.09
C GLU A 55 2.34 -14.23 20.93
N ARG A 56 3.14 -14.80 20.03
CA ARG A 56 2.65 -15.60 18.90
C ARG A 56 1.80 -16.77 19.37
N LYS A 57 2.27 -17.53 20.36
CA LYS A 57 1.50 -18.64 20.93
C LYS A 57 0.16 -18.17 21.51
N ARG A 58 0.16 -17.06 22.24
CA ARG A 58 -1.06 -16.47 22.79
C ARG A 58 -2.03 -16.03 21.69
N TRP A 59 -1.51 -15.46 20.62
CA TRP A 59 -2.30 -15.09 19.47
C TRP A 59 -2.87 -16.31 18.75
N GLU A 60 -2.07 -17.33 18.48
CA GLU A 60 -2.50 -18.59 17.83
C GLU A 60 -3.64 -19.26 18.59
N GLU A 61 -3.53 -19.34 19.92
CA GLU A 61 -4.61 -19.90 20.78
C GLU A 61 -5.92 -19.11 20.67
N ALA A 62 -5.87 -17.78 20.58
CA ALA A 62 -7.05 -16.93 20.47
C ALA A 62 -7.62 -16.90 19.05
N TYR A 63 -6.77 -16.98 18.04
CA TYR A 63 -7.15 -16.91 16.63
C TYR A 63 -8.04 -18.09 16.19
N GLU A 64 -8.01 -19.22 16.91
CA GLU A 64 -8.92 -20.35 16.66
C GLU A 64 -10.41 -19.96 16.81
N ASP A 65 -10.70 -19.01 17.70
CA ASP A 65 -12.08 -18.55 18.00
C ASP A 65 -12.36 -17.12 17.52
N ASP A 66 -11.31 -16.32 17.22
CA ASP A 66 -11.43 -14.90 16.90
C ASP A 66 -10.41 -14.50 15.80
N GLU A 67 -10.90 -14.30 14.56
CA GLU A 67 -10.06 -13.86 13.43
C GLU A 67 -9.48 -12.44 13.62
N GLU A 68 -10.01 -11.65 14.55
CA GLU A 68 -9.56 -10.30 14.88
C GLU A 68 -8.72 -10.26 16.18
N ALA A 69 -8.28 -11.43 16.65
CA ALA A 69 -7.54 -11.62 17.90
C ALA A 69 -6.33 -10.69 18.07
N PHE A 70 -5.63 -10.32 17.00
CA PHE A 70 -4.49 -9.43 17.11
C PHE A 70 -4.91 -8.04 17.64
N CYS A 71 -5.94 -7.43 17.06
CA CYS A 71 -6.44 -6.13 17.51
C CYS A 71 -7.11 -6.17 18.88
N HIS A 72 -7.65 -7.33 19.30
CA HIS A 72 -8.30 -7.50 20.58
C HIS A 72 -7.34 -7.84 21.73
N LEU A 73 -6.15 -8.38 21.43
CA LEU A 73 -5.22 -8.87 22.45
C LEU A 73 -4.00 -7.97 22.68
N PHE A 74 -3.57 -7.22 21.65
CA PHE A 74 -2.33 -6.44 21.72
C PHE A 74 -2.60 -4.96 21.86
N GLY A 75 -1.59 -4.23 22.35
CA GLY A 75 -1.68 -2.81 22.63
C GLY A 75 -1.41 -1.93 21.40
N PRO A 76 -1.75 -0.62 21.49
CA PRO A 76 -1.63 0.32 20.39
C PRO A 76 -0.19 0.60 19.94
N GLU A 77 0.83 0.16 20.69
CA GLU A 77 2.25 0.25 20.32
C GLU A 77 2.58 -0.48 19.00
N TYR A 78 1.78 -1.49 18.64
CA TYR A 78 1.95 -2.23 17.39
C TYR A 78 1.37 -1.50 16.15
N ILE A 79 0.51 -0.48 16.32
CA ILE A 79 -0.17 0.16 15.19
C ILE A 79 0.83 0.80 14.23
N LEU A 80 1.80 1.57 14.74
CA LEU A 80 2.71 2.33 13.88
C LEU A 80 3.80 1.48 13.22
N SER A 81 4.10 0.29 13.76
CA SER A 81 5.05 -0.65 13.13
C SER A 81 4.54 -1.15 11.78
N GLU A 82 3.21 -1.30 11.63
CA GLU A 82 2.57 -1.83 10.43
C GLU A 82 2.22 -0.76 9.37
N VAL A 83 2.48 0.52 9.63
CA VAL A 83 2.16 1.61 8.68
C VAL A 83 2.82 1.42 7.31
N SER A 84 4.04 0.91 7.28
CA SER A 84 4.75 0.65 6.00
C SER A 84 4.11 -0.48 5.21
N GLU A 85 3.67 -1.56 5.89
CA GLU A 85 2.94 -2.67 5.28
C GLU A 85 1.54 -2.20 4.81
N PHE A 86 0.83 -1.45 5.66
CA PHE A 86 -0.49 -0.91 5.35
C PHE A 86 -0.47 -0.03 4.09
N LEU A 87 0.37 1.01 4.06
CA LEU A 87 0.38 1.99 2.96
C LEU A 87 1.16 1.49 1.73
N GLY A 88 2.23 0.70 1.92
CA GLY A 88 3.12 0.28 0.83
C GLY A 88 2.66 -0.98 0.12
N TYR A 89 1.96 -1.88 0.80
CA TYR A 89 1.55 -3.17 0.24
C TYR A 89 0.04 -3.40 0.32
N PHE A 90 -0.55 -3.34 1.52
CA PHE A 90 -1.95 -3.69 1.73
C PHE A 90 -2.89 -2.82 0.89
N MET A 91 -2.77 -1.48 0.97
CA MET A 91 -3.60 -0.55 0.20
C MET A 91 -3.42 -0.70 -1.32
N VAL A 92 -2.24 -1.12 -1.77
CA VAL A 92 -1.95 -1.30 -3.21
C VAL A 92 -2.45 -2.66 -3.72
N ARG A 93 -2.29 -3.70 -2.92
CA ARG A 93 -2.47 -5.10 -3.38
C ARG A 93 -3.82 -5.69 -3.04
N LYS A 94 -4.38 -5.31 -1.89
CA LYS A 94 -5.55 -5.98 -1.28
C LYS A 94 -6.83 -5.15 -1.39
N VAL A 95 -6.71 -3.85 -1.69
CA VAL A 95 -7.85 -2.94 -1.68
C VAL A 95 -8.15 -2.42 -3.08
N MET A 96 -9.37 -2.64 -3.55
CA MET A 96 -9.89 -1.96 -4.74
C MET A 96 -10.44 -0.60 -4.32
N ALA A 97 -9.58 0.40 -4.26
CA ALA A 97 -9.90 1.71 -3.73
C ALA A 97 -10.01 2.79 -4.83
N GLY A 98 -10.99 3.66 -4.69
CA GLY A 98 -11.02 4.90 -5.48
C GLY A 98 -9.97 5.92 -5.00
N GLN A 99 -9.70 6.91 -5.83
CA GLN A 99 -8.69 7.96 -5.62
C GLN A 99 -8.84 8.68 -4.27
N ASP A 100 -10.08 8.91 -3.82
CA ASP A 100 -10.36 9.61 -2.57
C ASP A 100 -9.99 8.76 -1.35
N LEU A 101 -10.26 7.45 -1.37
CA LEU A 101 -9.90 6.53 -0.30
C LEU A 101 -8.38 6.35 -0.21
N LEU A 102 -7.69 6.22 -1.34
CA LEU A 102 -6.22 6.15 -1.39
C LEU A 102 -5.56 7.39 -0.80
N ARG A 103 -6.09 8.59 -1.12
CA ARG A 103 -5.61 9.85 -0.51
C ARG A 103 -5.91 9.90 0.98
N SER A 104 -7.09 9.44 1.37
CA SER A 104 -7.53 9.42 2.78
C SER A 104 -6.66 8.48 3.61
N ALA A 105 -6.24 7.32 3.09
CA ALA A 105 -5.37 6.39 3.80
C ALA A 105 -4.12 7.09 4.37
N GLY A 106 -3.37 7.83 3.53
CA GLY A 106 -2.20 8.57 4.01
C GLY A 106 -2.55 9.72 4.96
N THR A 107 -3.69 10.40 4.74
CA THR A 107 -4.11 11.53 5.59
C THR A 107 -4.54 11.04 6.97
N VAL A 108 -5.33 9.97 7.04
CA VAL A 108 -5.80 9.37 8.30
C VAL A 108 -4.63 8.79 9.08
N THR A 109 -3.71 8.09 8.42
CA THR A 109 -2.50 7.57 9.06
C THR A 109 -1.69 8.67 9.75
N LYS A 110 -1.48 9.82 9.11
CA LYS A 110 -0.81 10.97 9.75
C LYS A 110 -1.54 11.47 10.98
N LYS A 111 -2.86 11.55 10.92
CA LYS A 111 -3.68 12.01 12.04
C LYS A 111 -3.65 11.01 13.19
N LEU A 112 -3.75 9.72 12.87
CA LEU A 112 -3.65 8.64 13.85
C LEU A 112 -2.28 8.62 14.53
N ALA A 113 -1.18 8.76 13.76
CA ALA A 113 0.18 8.79 14.34
C ALA A 113 0.37 9.91 15.36
N ASN A 114 -0.09 11.12 15.05
CA ASN A 114 -0.05 12.23 15.99
C ASN A 114 -0.92 11.96 17.21
N TRP A 115 -2.13 11.46 17.03
CA TRP A 115 -3.06 11.14 18.12
C TRP A 115 -2.49 10.07 19.06
N LEU A 116 -1.90 9.00 18.49
CA LEU A 116 -1.24 7.95 19.30
C LEU A 116 -0.07 8.50 20.14
N HIS A 117 0.71 9.41 19.57
CA HIS A 117 1.79 10.07 20.30
C HIS A 117 1.26 10.99 21.40
N GLU A 118 0.25 11.81 21.13
CA GLU A 118 -0.39 12.70 22.10
C GLU A 118 -1.00 11.95 23.29
N HIS A 119 -1.45 10.69 23.09
CA HIS A 119 -2.02 9.81 24.12
C HIS A 119 -0.96 8.89 24.76
N GLY A 120 0.32 9.03 24.42
CA GLY A 120 1.41 8.27 25.01
C GLY A 120 1.55 6.83 24.53
N TYR A 121 0.87 6.45 23.45
CA TYR A 121 0.93 5.12 22.85
C TYR A 121 2.10 4.94 21.87
N ALA A 122 2.69 6.01 21.37
CA ALA A 122 3.80 5.99 20.43
C ALA A 122 4.89 7.00 20.77
N GLY A 123 6.15 6.60 20.60
CA GLY A 123 7.31 7.49 20.69
C GLY A 123 7.40 8.47 19.53
N GLU A 124 8.19 9.53 19.70
CA GLU A 124 8.36 10.59 18.71
C GLU A 124 8.91 10.08 17.37
N ASP A 125 9.91 9.21 17.39
CA ASP A 125 10.53 8.65 16.17
C ASP A 125 9.52 7.83 15.36
N ALA A 126 8.71 7.00 16.02
CA ALA A 126 7.68 6.20 15.37
C ALA A 126 6.57 7.08 14.76
N ARG A 127 6.16 8.12 15.51
CA ARG A 127 5.20 9.12 15.03
C ARG A 127 5.73 9.83 13.78
N ASP A 128 6.98 10.33 13.80
CA ASP A 128 7.56 11.09 12.69
C ASP A 128 7.68 10.23 11.43
N LEU A 129 8.15 8.99 11.57
CA LEU A 129 8.21 8.03 10.46
C LEU A 129 6.81 7.79 9.85
N ALA A 130 5.81 7.55 10.68
CA ALA A 130 4.44 7.30 10.21
C ALA A 130 3.82 8.55 9.55
N VAL A 131 4.11 9.76 10.06
CA VAL A 131 3.68 11.03 9.47
C VAL A 131 4.30 11.22 8.07
N ASP A 132 5.58 10.97 7.90
CA ASP A 132 6.27 11.08 6.61
C ASP A 132 5.76 10.03 5.61
N ARG A 133 5.58 8.78 6.05
CA ARG A 133 4.96 7.72 5.24
C ARG A 133 3.54 8.09 4.80
N GLY A 134 2.72 8.55 5.72
CA GLY A 134 1.36 9.02 5.42
C GLY A 134 1.33 10.22 4.49
N ALA A 135 2.26 11.18 4.64
CA ALA A 135 2.38 12.33 3.75
C ALA A 135 2.76 11.93 2.32
N THR A 136 3.66 10.96 2.18
CA THR A 136 4.05 10.41 0.88
C THR A 136 2.90 9.62 0.26
N ALA A 137 2.30 8.70 1.00
CA ALA A 137 1.19 7.86 0.53
C ALA A 137 -0.02 8.68 0.06
N SER A 138 -0.40 9.75 0.76
CA SER A 138 -1.52 10.59 0.36
C SER A 138 -1.36 11.24 -1.02
N ARG A 139 -0.12 11.42 -1.49
CA ARG A 139 0.20 11.95 -2.82
C ARG A 139 0.42 10.85 -3.85
N ASP A 140 1.10 9.77 -3.43
CA ASP A 140 1.68 8.81 -4.35
C ASP A 140 0.76 7.61 -4.62
N LEU A 141 -0.06 7.16 -3.66
CA LEU A 141 -1.03 6.08 -3.89
C LEU A 141 -2.04 6.41 -5.01
N PRO A 142 -2.71 7.58 -5.02
CA PRO A 142 -3.59 7.94 -6.12
C PRO A 142 -2.89 8.04 -7.48
N ARG A 143 -1.62 8.49 -7.49
CA ARG A 143 -0.82 8.59 -8.71
C ARG A 143 -0.42 7.21 -9.24
N ALA A 144 -0.01 6.31 -8.33
CA ALA A 144 0.37 4.94 -8.67
C ALA A 144 -0.81 4.16 -9.26
N GLU A 145 -1.99 4.28 -8.67
CA GLU A 145 -3.21 3.66 -9.16
C GLU A 145 -3.60 4.23 -10.55
N ARG A 146 -3.54 5.55 -10.74
CA ARG A 146 -3.81 6.17 -12.04
C ARG A 146 -2.79 5.73 -13.10
N LEU A 147 -1.50 5.61 -12.74
CA LEU A 147 -0.46 5.09 -13.62
C LEU A 147 -0.75 3.64 -14.03
N ALA A 148 -1.13 2.77 -13.07
CA ALA A 148 -1.49 1.38 -13.35
C ALA A 148 -2.64 1.30 -14.37
N ASN A 149 -3.67 2.12 -14.22
CA ASN A 149 -4.81 2.19 -15.14
C ASN A 149 -4.39 2.61 -16.56
N LEU A 150 -3.53 3.64 -16.69
CA LEU A 150 -3.02 4.08 -18.00
C LEU A 150 -2.16 3.00 -18.69
N LEU A 151 -1.36 2.27 -17.92
CA LEU A 151 -0.60 1.13 -18.44
C LEU A 151 -1.50 -0.05 -18.83
N TYR A 152 -2.57 -0.30 -18.05
CA TYR A 152 -3.57 -1.30 -18.38
C TYR A 152 -4.29 -0.96 -19.72
N GLU A 153 -4.69 0.28 -19.92
CA GLU A 153 -5.27 0.73 -21.19
C GLU A 153 -4.32 0.44 -22.38
N GLN A 154 -3.00 0.61 -22.18
CA GLN A 154 -2.02 0.26 -23.21
C GLN A 154 -1.93 -1.25 -23.49
N SER A 155 -2.11 -2.10 -22.46
CA SER A 155 -2.03 -3.55 -22.62
C SER A 155 -3.16 -4.09 -23.50
N LEU A 156 -4.29 -3.41 -23.59
CA LEU A 156 -5.40 -3.80 -24.45
C LEU A 156 -5.00 -3.87 -25.94
N ALA A 157 -4.03 -3.08 -26.38
CA ALA A 157 -3.52 -3.11 -27.76
C ALA A 157 -2.73 -4.40 -28.08
N THR A 158 -2.29 -5.15 -27.08
CA THR A 158 -1.52 -6.40 -27.21
C THR A 158 -2.30 -7.63 -26.76
N ALA A 159 -3.57 -7.50 -26.39
CA ALA A 159 -4.41 -8.57 -25.85
C ALA A 159 -4.53 -9.82 -26.78
N THR A 160 -4.31 -9.66 -28.08
CA THR A 160 -4.37 -10.75 -29.08
C THR A 160 -3.02 -11.40 -29.36
N VAL A 161 -1.95 -10.99 -28.68
CA VAL A 161 -0.60 -11.53 -28.89
C VAL A 161 -0.53 -12.96 -28.37
N ASN A 162 -0.11 -13.90 -29.22
CA ASN A 162 0.13 -15.28 -28.79
C ASN A 162 1.43 -15.36 -27.99
N ARG A 163 1.31 -15.44 -26.65
CA ARG A 163 2.43 -15.51 -25.72
C ARG A 163 3.36 -16.70 -25.95
N ALA A 164 2.81 -17.86 -26.37
CA ALA A 164 3.59 -19.07 -26.62
C ALA A 164 4.52 -18.96 -27.84
N ALA A 165 4.29 -17.97 -28.72
CA ALA A 165 5.14 -17.70 -29.87
C ALA A 165 6.28 -16.70 -29.60
N LEU A 166 6.36 -16.14 -28.39
CA LEU A 166 7.39 -15.17 -28.02
C LEU A 166 8.68 -15.87 -27.55
N SER A 167 9.82 -15.32 -27.96
CA SER A 167 11.11 -15.73 -27.40
C SER A 167 11.29 -15.16 -25.97
N SER A 168 11.98 -15.90 -25.10
CA SER A 168 12.33 -15.42 -23.76
C SER A 168 13.17 -14.12 -23.77
N ARG A 169 13.84 -13.80 -24.88
CA ARG A 169 14.57 -12.53 -25.06
C ARG A 169 13.66 -11.35 -25.39
N ASP A 170 12.44 -11.64 -25.83
CA ASP A 170 11.47 -10.63 -26.24
C ASP A 170 10.39 -10.38 -25.17
N ILE A 171 10.58 -10.94 -23.97
CA ILE A 171 9.65 -10.80 -22.85
C ILE A 171 10.42 -10.55 -21.56
N VAL A 172 9.96 -9.60 -20.74
CA VAL A 172 10.54 -9.26 -19.43
C VAL A 172 9.45 -8.97 -18.41
N GLY A 173 9.77 -9.06 -17.12
CA GLY A 173 8.85 -8.72 -16.02
C GLY A 173 7.80 -9.79 -15.73
N GLN A 174 8.02 -11.05 -16.12
CA GLN A 174 7.03 -12.12 -15.90
C GLN A 174 6.90 -12.53 -14.42
N ASP A 175 8.02 -12.56 -13.70
CA ASP A 175 8.09 -13.17 -12.36
C ASP A 175 8.28 -12.12 -11.25
N LEU A 176 8.88 -10.98 -11.57
CA LEU A 176 9.18 -9.92 -10.60
C LEU A 176 8.75 -8.55 -11.13
N PRO A 177 8.35 -7.63 -10.24
CA PRO A 177 8.10 -6.26 -10.61
C PRO A 177 9.35 -5.61 -11.25
N LEU A 178 9.13 -4.77 -12.24
CA LEU A 178 10.18 -3.94 -12.82
C LEU A 178 10.27 -2.61 -12.08
N GLN A 179 11.47 -2.20 -11.66
CA GLN A 179 11.67 -0.91 -11.03
C GLN A 179 11.91 0.18 -12.08
N ILE A 180 11.19 1.29 -11.94
CA ILE A 180 11.42 2.48 -12.77
C ILE A 180 12.77 3.09 -12.39
N GLU A 181 13.70 3.09 -13.34
CA GLU A 181 15.02 3.70 -13.19
C GLU A 181 14.96 5.21 -13.46
N ARG A 182 14.31 5.58 -14.56
CA ARG A 182 14.28 6.95 -15.08
C ARG A 182 12.99 7.24 -15.84
N VAL A 183 12.55 8.48 -15.79
CA VAL A 183 11.34 8.97 -16.46
C VAL A 183 11.72 10.13 -17.38
N GLU A 184 11.25 10.07 -18.63
CA GLU A 184 11.28 11.17 -19.59
C GLU A 184 9.86 11.43 -20.14
N PRO A 185 9.56 12.59 -20.68
CA PRO A 185 8.24 12.85 -21.27
C PRO A 185 7.84 11.79 -22.30
N GLY A 186 6.78 11.03 -21.98
CA GLY A 186 6.26 9.95 -22.82
C GLY A 186 7.08 8.65 -22.80
N LYS A 187 7.99 8.47 -21.82
CA LYS A 187 8.87 7.30 -21.74
C LYS A 187 9.14 6.89 -20.30
N LEU A 188 9.12 5.59 -20.03
CA LEU A 188 9.60 4.96 -18.81
C LEU A 188 10.77 4.06 -19.11
N TYR A 189 11.82 4.14 -18.28
CA TYR A 189 12.98 3.26 -18.33
C TYR A 189 12.98 2.41 -17.08
N PHE A 190 13.21 1.12 -17.22
CA PHE A 190 13.25 0.17 -16.13
C PHE A 190 14.66 -0.39 -15.95
N ILE A 191 15.02 -0.72 -14.73
CA ILE A 191 16.29 -1.39 -14.43
C ILE A 191 16.35 -2.71 -15.20
N ASP A 192 17.50 -3.01 -15.77
CA ASP A 192 17.80 -4.22 -16.55
C ASP A 192 16.92 -4.44 -17.81
N VAL A 193 16.25 -3.38 -18.27
CA VAL A 193 15.47 -3.39 -19.52
C VAL A 193 16.10 -2.43 -20.54
N ASP A 194 16.54 -2.98 -21.66
CA ASP A 194 17.21 -2.21 -22.71
C ASP A 194 16.22 -1.31 -23.47
N GLY A 195 16.37 0.00 -23.28
CA GLY A 195 15.58 1.04 -23.95
C GLY A 195 14.24 1.34 -23.26
N PRO A 196 13.51 2.37 -23.73
CA PRO A 196 12.31 2.84 -23.07
C PRO A 196 11.04 2.09 -23.46
N LEU A 197 10.13 1.99 -22.51
CA LEU A 197 8.72 1.82 -22.79
C LEU A 197 8.10 3.18 -23.17
N ARG A 198 7.46 3.27 -24.33
CA ARG A 198 6.71 4.47 -24.71
C ARG A 198 5.34 4.45 -24.06
N VAL A 199 4.99 5.53 -23.38
CA VAL A 199 3.73 5.70 -22.63
C VAL A 199 3.07 7.03 -22.98
N PRO A 200 1.76 7.21 -22.71
CA PRO A 200 1.14 8.54 -22.75
C PRO A 200 1.90 9.52 -21.86
N ARG A 201 1.91 10.81 -22.24
CA ARG A 201 2.56 11.83 -21.45
C ARG A 201 2.07 11.86 -20.00
N GLU A 202 0.75 11.74 -19.80
CA GLU A 202 0.13 11.66 -18.49
C GLU A 202 0.75 10.54 -17.63
N ALA A 203 1.01 9.35 -18.18
CA ALA A 203 1.62 8.25 -17.46
C ALA A 203 3.04 8.58 -17.00
N SER A 204 3.86 9.21 -17.86
CA SER A 204 5.19 9.66 -17.47
C SER A 204 5.19 10.79 -16.44
N ASP A 205 4.18 11.68 -16.48
CA ASP A 205 4.04 12.77 -15.51
C ASP A 205 3.62 12.26 -14.11
N LEU A 206 2.98 11.09 -14.04
CA LEU A 206 2.60 10.41 -12.78
C LEU A 206 3.73 9.58 -12.19
N ALA A 207 4.51 8.91 -13.02
CA ALA A 207 5.56 7.97 -12.61
C ALA A 207 6.72 8.67 -11.88
N LYS A 208 7.37 7.92 -10.98
CA LYS A 208 8.60 8.36 -10.31
C LYS A 208 9.68 7.28 -10.40
N PRO A 209 10.95 7.66 -10.51
CA PRO A 209 12.06 6.73 -10.31
C PRO A 209 11.98 6.05 -8.94
N GLY A 210 12.39 4.79 -8.89
CA GLY A 210 12.36 3.95 -7.69
C GLY A 210 11.03 3.23 -7.45
N TRP A 211 9.94 3.57 -8.15
CA TRP A 211 8.68 2.83 -8.04
C TRP A 211 8.77 1.47 -8.72
N ASP A 212 8.18 0.45 -8.10
CA ASP A 212 8.05 -0.87 -8.67
C ASP A 212 6.73 -1.03 -9.42
N VAL A 213 6.77 -1.64 -10.58
CA VAL A 213 5.60 -1.90 -11.42
C VAL A 213 5.50 -3.39 -11.71
N THR A 214 4.42 -4.03 -11.32
CA THR A 214 4.10 -5.39 -11.77
C THR A 214 3.65 -5.29 -13.22
N ILE A 215 4.54 -5.57 -14.16
CA ILE A 215 4.30 -5.40 -15.59
C ILE A 215 5.06 -6.44 -16.39
N THR A 216 4.41 -7.01 -17.40
CA THR A 216 5.07 -7.83 -18.41
C THR A 216 5.17 -7.03 -19.70
N LEU A 217 6.40 -6.88 -20.19
CA LEU A 217 6.69 -6.20 -21.45
C LEU A 217 7.10 -7.20 -22.52
N ILE A 218 6.68 -6.93 -23.76
CA ILE A 218 7.11 -7.67 -24.94
C ILE A 218 7.76 -6.77 -25.96
N ARG A 219 8.77 -7.30 -26.67
CA ARG A 219 9.44 -6.58 -27.76
C ARG A 219 8.76 -6.91 -29.09
N GLN A 220 8.19 -5.89 -29.70
CA GLN A 220 7.60 -6.00 -31.04
C GLN A 220 8.24 -5.00 -31.98
N ARG A 221 8.82 -5.47 -33.10
CA ARG A 221 9.48 -4.62 -34.09
C ARG A 221 10.51 -3.65 -33.46
N GLY A 222 11.28 -4.17 -32.49
CA GLY A 222 12.32 -3.41 -31.79
C GLY A 222 11.83 -2.42 -30.72
N THR A 223 10.54 -2.41 -30.40
CA THR A 223 9.97 -1.53 -29.36
C THR A 223 9.26 -2.32 -28.27
N TRP A 224 9.38 -1.87 -27.01
CA TRP A 224 8.65 -2.45 -25.90
C TRP A 224 7.17 -2.06 -25.94
N LYS A 225 6.32 -3.02 -25.63
CA LYS A 225 4.87 -2.88 -25.47
C LYS A 225 4.43 -3.52 -24.18
N VAL A 226 3.39 -3.00 -23.55
CA VAL A 226 2.78 -3.60 -22.38
C VAL A 226 1.97 -4.82 -22.82
N LEU A 227 2.24 -6.00 -22.24
CA LEU A 227 1.42 -7.21 -22.43
C LEU A 227 0.45 -7.37 -21.27
N GLU A 228 0.93 -7.26 -20.04
CA GLU A 228 0.14 -7.38 -18.83
C GLU A 228 0.62 -6.33 -17.82
N VAL A 229 -0.28 -5.87 -16.98
CA VAL A 229 0.04 -4.97 -15.88
C VAL A 229 -0.80 -5.31 -14.66
N GLY A 230 -0.18 -5.25 -13.51
CA GLY A 230 -0.81 -5.31 -12.20
C GLY A 230 -0.66 -4.00 -11.46
N ASN A 231 -0.14 -4.07 -10.24
CA ASN A 231 -0.03 -2.91 -9.36
C ASN A 231 1.25 -2.09 -9.60
N VAL A 232 1.18 -0.81 -9.25
CA VAL A 232 2.32 0.10 -9.12
C VAL A 232 2.53 0.39 -7.63
N TYR A 233 3.73 0.12 -7.12
CA TYR A 233 4.09 0.28 -5.72
C TYR A 233 4.97 1.53 -5.56
N PRO A 234 4.44 2.62 -5.00
CA PRO A 234 5.23 3.79 -4.65
C PRO A 234 6.12 3.46 -3.44
N ARG A 235 7.39 3.88 -3.51
CA ARG A 235 8.39 3.70 -2.43
C ARG A 235 8.73 5.02 -1.75
#